data_a029ab4ea8fe36385c44e42d2b558608
#
_entry.id   a029ab4ea8fe36385c44e42d2b558608
#
_cell.length_a   1.000
_cell.length_b   1.000
_cell.length_c   1.000
_cell.angle_alpha   90.00
_cell.angle_beta   90.00
_cell.angle_gamma   90.00
#
_symmetry.space_group_name_H-M   'P 1'
#
loop_
_entity.id
_entity.type
_entity.pdbx_description
1 polymer ?
#
loop_
_entity_poly.entity_id
_entity_poly.type
_entity_poly.pdbx_seq_one_letter_code
_entity_poly.pdbx_strand_id
1 'polypeptide(L)'
;MTFLKDDVVLVTGGGSGLGAGVARHFLTQGAQLAIMDISGEKLDALRAEFGDGVLLVQGDVTKLADVQACRAAVEKRFGRLNSLVGAQGIWDGYLPLRSTPLDKIDAAFDEVFHVNVKGYILTARVMLDLLEASQGAIVFTGSSGASFCADGGGVFYTATKHAVVGVVRQLSFEFAPKVRVNGVAPCLIGGSHLRGPRALGLDKQSQADIPKEVFQEFAKAAPLKWLPYGEDYGPMYALLASRHSRVMTGQMVYADQGLENRNVMTPLSTGGAA
;
A
#
# COMPACT_ATOMS: atom_id res chain seq x y z
N MET A 1 -12.47 15.36 14.70
CA MET A 1 -13.27 14.15 14.35
C MET A 1 -12.30 13.01 14.18
N THR A 2 -12.43 11.95 14.94
CA THR A 2 -11.59 10.75 14.83
C THR A 2 -12.30 9.73 13.94
N PHE A 3 -11.68 9.34 12.83
CA PHE A 3 -12.31 8.47 11.84
C PHE A 3 -12.41 7.00 12.28
N LEU A 4 -11.46 6.53 13.10
CA LEU A 4 -11.26 5.11 13.39
C LEU A 4 -11.38 4.79 14.90
N LYS A 5 -12.10 5.64 15.64
CA LYS A 5 -12.24 5.45 17.10
C LYS A 5 -12.74 4.05 17.41
N ASP A 6 -11.94 3.30 18.16
CA ASP A 6 -12.20 1.93 18.60
C ASP A 6 -12.26 0.88 17.45
N ASP A 7 -12.07 1.26 16.18
CA ASP A 7 -12.01 0.31 15.07
C ASP A 7 -10.71 -0.51 15.12
N VAL A 8 -10.81 -1.81 14.88
CA VAL A 8 -9.65 -2.70 14.73
C VAL A 8 -9.23 -2.69 13.26
N VAL A 9 -7.98 -2.31 13.01
CA VAL A 9 -7.43 -2.22 11.66
C VAL A 9 -6.19 -3.11 11.54
N LEU A 10 -6.12 -3.92 10.50
CA LEU A 10 -4.92 -4.66 10.11
C LEU A 10 -4.24 -3.95 8.94
N VAL A 11 -2.95 -3.63 9.10
CA VAL A 11 -2.10 -3.12 8.00
C VAL A 11 -1.09 -4.18 7.62
N THR A 12 -1.15 -4.70 6.40
CA THR A 12 -0.15 -5.61 5.83
C THR A 12 0.90 -4.81 5.06
N GLY A 13 2.19 -5.18 5.21
CA GLY A 13 3.31 -4.36 4.73
C GLY A 13 3.48 -3.08 5.56
N GLY A 14 3.07 -3.12 6.83
CA GLY A 14 3.06 -1.95 7.72
C GLY A 14 4.39 -1.67 8.42
N GLY A 15 5.44 -2.43 8.15
CA GLY A 15 6.73 -2.32 8.85
C GLY A 15 7.55 -1.07 8.50
N SER A 16 7.28 -0.40 7.40
CA SER A 16 8.05 0.78 6.97
C SER A 16 7.31 1.64 5.94
N GLY A 17 7.90 2.78 5.56
CA GLY A 17 7.45 3.63 4.47
C GLY A 17 5.98 4.03 4.58
N LEU A 18 5.22 3.81 3.50
CA LEU A 18 3.79 4.13 3.45
C LEU A 18 2.99 3.42 4.55
N GLY A 19 3.18 2.10 4.69
CA GLY A 19 2.38 1.30 5.64
C GLY A 19 2.59 1.73 7.08
N ALA A 20 3.83 1.99 7.49
CA ALA A 20 4.14 2.51 8.83
C ALA A 20 3.60 3.93 9.04
N GLY A 21 3.69 4.80 8.03
CA GLY A 21 3.11 6.14 8.11
C GLY A 21 1.59 6.13 8.25
N VAL A 22 0.91 5.29 7.45
CA VAL A 22 -0.54 5.07 7.58
C VAL A 22 -0.88 4.53 8.98
N ALA A 23 -0.10 3.58 9.50
CA ALA A 23 -0.29 3.02 10.84
C ALA A 23 -0.17 4.08 11.94
N ARG A 24 0.86 4.95 11.88
CA ARG A 24 1.00 6.08 12.81
C ARG A 24 -0.24 6.97 12.77
N HIS A 25 -0.66 7.36 11.59
CA HIS A 25 -1.88 8.18 11.44
C HIS A 25 -3.10 7.49 12.05
N PHE A 26 -3.29 6.17 11.84
CA PHE A 26 -4.43 5.44 12.39
C PHE A 26 -4.46 5.45 13.93
N LEU A 27 -3.29 5.38 14.59
CA LEU A 27 -3.20 5.52 16.04
C LEU A 27 -3.71 6.90 16.48
N THR A 28 -3.39 7.97 15.77
CA THR A 28 -3.92 9.32 16.08
C THR A 28 -5.43 9.42 15.87
N GLN A 29 -6.00 8.53 15.03
CA GLN A 29 -7.44 8.43 14.78
C GLN A 29 -8.17 7.50 15.77
N GLY A 30 -7.47 6.95 16.75
CA GLY A 30 -8.05 6.12 17.81
C GLY A 30 -8.26 4.65 17.43
N ALA A 31 -7.58 4.17 16.37
CA ALA A 31 -7.65 2.77 15.96
C ALA A 31 -6.94 1.84 16.96
N GLN A 32 -7.47 0.63 17.11
CA GLN A 32 -6.75 -0.54 17.62
C GLN A 32 -6.02 -1.21 16.44
N LEU A 33 -4.71 -1.34 16.53
CA LEU A 33 -3.89 -1.63 15.36
C LEU A 33 -3.25 -3.01 15.43
N ALA A 34 -3.30 -3.74 14.31
CA ALA A 34 -2.47 -4.89 14.00
C ALA A 34 -1.61 -4.56 12.77
N ILE A 35 -0.36 -4.97 12.77
CA ILE A 35 0.58 -4.82 11.66
C ILE A 35 1.17 -6.17 11.32
N MET A 36 1.13 -6.55 10.03
CA MET A 36 1.84 -7.70 9.50
C MET A 36 2.94 -7.25 8.55
N ASP A 37 4.15 -7.71 8.76
CA ASP A 37 5.29 -7.47 7.86
C ASP A 37 6.20 -8.70 7.79
N ILE A 38 6.91 -8.85 6.68
CA ILE A 38 7.87 -9.95 6.50
C ILE A 38 9.15 -9.73 7.31
N SER A 39 9.50 -8.49 7.62
CA SER A 39 10.74 -8.10 8.31
C SER A 39 10.54 -8.02 9.81
N GLY A 40 11.13 -8.97 10.56
CA GLY A 40 11.17 -8.93 12.01
C GLY A 40 11.87 -7.68 12.55
N GLU A 41 12.99 -7.26 11.93
CA GLU A 41 13.74 -6.07 12.31
C GLU A 41 12.87 -4.79 12.28
N LYS A 42 12.06 -4.62 11.21
CA LYS A 42 11.15 -3.48 11.10
C LYS A 42 10.05 -3.54 12.16
N LEU A 43 9.54 -4.73 12.46
CA LEU A 43 8.54 -4.90 13.51
C LEU A 43 9.12 -4.62 14.90
N ASP A 44 10.39 -4.98 15.15
CA ASP A 44 11.06 -4.67 16.41
C ASP A 44 11.27 -3.16 16.59
N ALA A 45 11.59 -2.44 15.51
CA ALA A 45 11.64 -0.98 15.54
C ALA A 45 10.26 -0.36 15.86
N LEU A 46 9.18 -0.89 15.28
CA LEU A 46 7.83 -0.43 15.60
C LEU A 46 7.39 -0.81 17.01
N ARG A 47 7.87 -1.94 17.56
CA ARG A 47 7.63 -2.30 18.97
C ARG A 47 8.27 -1.30 19.91
N ALA A 48 9.48 -0.84 19.61
CA ALA A 48 10.15 0.19 20.38
C ALA A 48 9.39 1.54 20.32
N GLU A 49 8.75 1.84 19.16
CA GLU A 49 8.00 3.08 18.96
C GLU A 49 6.59 3.04 19.59
N PHE A 50 5.82 1.97 19.36
CA PHE A 50 4.39 1.88 19.73
C PHE A 50 4.13 1.15 21.04
N GLY A 51 5.15 0.47 21.60
CA GLY A 51 4.98 -0.37 22.79
C GLY A 51 4.06 -1.58 22.51
N ASP A 52 3.45 -2.10 23.58
CA ASP A 52 2.58 -3.28 23.54
C ASP A 52 1.14 -2.99 23.09
N GLY A 53 0.84 -1.73 22.78
CA GLY A 53 -0.50 -1.30 22.33
C GLY A 53 -0.86 -1.80 20.94
N VAL A 54 0.14 -2.12 20.10
CA VAL A 54 -0.02 -2.57 18.72
C VAL A 54 0.31 -4.06 18.62
N LEU A 55 -0.55 -4.82 17.93
CA LEU A 55 -0.27 -6.22 17.61
C LEU A 55 0.67 -6.29 16.40
N LEU A 56 1.87 -6.80 16.58
CA LEU A 56 2.87 -6.97 15.53
C LEU A 56 3.02 -8.45 15.20
N VAL A 57 2.84 -8.80 13.92
CA VAL A 57 2.89 -10.18 13.42
C VAL A 57 3.91 -10.28 12.29
N GLN A 58 4.95 -11.08 12.48
CA GLN A 58 5.86 -11.39 11.39
C GLN A 58 5.24 -12.44 10.48
N GLY A 59 5.24 -12.20 9.16
CA GLY A 59 4.74 -13.16 8.19
C GLY A 59 4.80 -12.65 6.75
N ASP A 60 4.77 -13.60 5.84
CA ASP A 60 4.81 -13.38 4.40
C ASP A 60 3.39 -13.45 3.83
N VAL A 61 2.90 -12.35 3.27
CA VAL A 61 1.56 -12.24 2.67
C VAL A 61 1.33 -13.19 1.49
N THR A 62 2.39 -13.76 0.93
CA THR A 62 2.31 -14.73 -0.16
C THR A 62 2.07 -16.16 0.32
N LYS A 63 2.17 -16.41 1.65
CA LYS A 63 2.02 -17.72 2.29
C LYS A 63 0.72 -17.81 3.05
N LEU A 64 -0.12 -18.79 2.68
CA LEU A 64 -1.42 -18.99 3.32
C LEU A 64 -1.29 -19.20 4.84
N ALA A 65 -0.33 -20.02 5.27
CA ALA A 65 -0.13 -20.32 6.69
C ALA A 65 0.19 -19.08 7.52
N ASP A 66 1.02 -18.16 7.00
CA ASP A 66 1.40 -16.93 7.69
C ASP A 66 0.20 -15.97 7.79
N VAL A 67 -0.61 -15.86 6.71
CA VAL A 67 -1.81 -15.03 6.72
C VAL A 67 -2.87 -15.60 7.67
N GLN A 68 -3.03 -16.93 7.73
CA GLN A 68 -3.91 -17.58 8.70
C GLN A 68 -3.43 -17.39 10.14
N ALA A 69 -2.13 -17.47 10.39
CA ALA A 69 -1.55 -17.19 11.71
C ALA A 69 -1.80 -15.72 12.13
N CYS A 70 -1.66 -14.77 11.18
CA CYS A 70 -2.00 -13.37 11.41
C CYS A 70 -3.49 -13.21 11.76
N ARG A 71 -4.40 -13.84 11.01
CA ARG A 71 -5.83 -13.83 11.34
C ARG A 71 -6.09 -14.33 12.76
N ALA A 72 -5.53 -15.49 13.12
CA ALA A 72 -5.71 -16.06 14.46
C ALA A 72 -5.20 -15.11 15.57
N ALA A 73 -4.08 -14.42 15.34
CA ALA A 73 -3.55 -13.44 16.28
C ALA A 73 -4.47 -12.22 16.43
N VAL A 74 -5.03 -11.70 15.33
CA VAL A 74 -6.02 -10.60 15.35
C VAL A 74 -7.28 -11.03 16.08
N GLU A 75 -7.82 -12.19 15.77
CA GLU A 75 -9.03 -12.73 16.39
C GLU A 75 -8.83 -12.95 17.91
N LYS A 76 -7.70 -13.53 18.30
CA LYS A 76 -7.33 -13.74 19.71
C LYS A 76 -7.20 -12.42 20.47
N ARG A 77 -6.60 -11.39 19.86
CA ARG A 77 -6.32 -10.11 20.54
C ARG A 77 -7.52 -9.21 20.62
N PHE A 78 -8.34 -9.15 19.55
CA PHE A 78 -9.38 -8.14 19.40
C PHE A 78 -10.79 -8.73 19.21
N GLY A 79 -10.91 -9.99 18.82
CA GLY A 79 -12.20 -10.65 18.57
C GLY A 79 -12.93 -10.16 17.31
N ARG A 80 -12.36 -9.20 16.57
CA ARG A 80 -12.98 -8.57 15.38
C ARG A 80 -11.93 -7.93 14.48
N LEU A 81 -12.36 -7.58 13.26
CA LEU A 81 -11.58 -6.77 12.32
C LEU A 81 -12.53 -5.83 11.58
N ASN A 82 -12.35 -4.51 11.72
CA ASN A 82 -13.14 -3.51 11.04
C ASN A 82 -12.57 -3.11 9.68
N SER A 83 -11.25 -3.14 9.52
CA SER A 83 -10.64 -2.79 8.24
C SER A 83 -9.33 -3.53 7.99
N LEU A 84 -9.11 -3.86 6.71
CA LEU A 84 -7.86 -4.38 6.17
C LEU A 84 -7.23 -3.33 5.24
N VAL A 85 -5.99 -2.95 5.51
CA VAL A 85 -5.19 -2.12 4.61
C VAL A 85 -4.03 -2.92 4.06
N GLY A 86 -3.98 -3.07 2.74
CA GLY A 86 -2.86 -3.69 2.04
C GLY A 86 -1.87 -2.61 1.57
N ALA A 87 -0.68 -2.55 2.20
CA ALA A 87 0.36 -1.59 1.87
C ALA A 87 1.68 -2.24 1.40
N GLN A 88 1.72 -3.59 1.34
CA GLN A 88 2.90 -4.29 0.82
C GLN A 88 3.07 -4.10 -0.68
N GLY A 89 4.33 -4.18 -1.11
CA GLY A 89 4.69 -4.18 -2.51
C GLY A 89 6.18 -4.32 -2.72
N ILE A 90 6.56 -4.74 -3.92
CA ILE A 90 7.91 -4.68 -4.46
C ILE A 90 7.87 -4.05 -5.84
N TRP A 91 8.99 -3.44 -6.26
CA TRP A 91 9.07 -2.59 -7.42
C TRP A 91 10.28 -2.96 -8.29
N ASP A 92 10.13 -3.02 -9.58
CA ASP A 92 11.14 -3.51 -10.51
C ASP A 92 12.17 -2.46 -10.99
N GLY A 93 12.25 -1.31 -10.31
CA GLY A 93 13.36 -0.38 -10.47
C GLY A 93 13.41 0.35 -11.81
N TYR A 94 12.29 0.52 -12.53
CA TYR A 94 12.28 1.04 -13.91
C TYR A 94 13.14 0.22 -14.90
N LEU A 95 13.42 -1.05 -14.58
CA LEU A 95 14.24 -1.88 -15.46
C LEU A 95 13.53 -2.07 -16.82
N PRO A 96 14.13 -1.60 -17.94
CA PRO A 96 13.52 -1.79 -19.24
C PRO A 96 13.44 -3.27 -19.60
N LEU A 97 12.32 -3.72 -20.18
CA LEU A 97 12.14 -5.12 -20.57
C LEU A 97 13.27 -5.62 -21.49
N ARG A 98 13.76 -4.76 -22.38
CA ARG A 98 14.89 -5.09 -23.27
C ARG A 98 16.18 -5.45 -22.52
N SER A 99 16.34 -4.97 -21.29
CA SER A 99 17.51 -5.21 -20.44
C SER A 99 17.27 -6.34 -19.44
N THR A 100 16.04 -6.86 -19.34
CA THR A 100 15.71 -7.97 -18.45
C THR A 100 16.25 -9.27 -19.05
N PRO A 101 17.09 -10.06 -18.35
CA PRO A 101 17.56 -11.34 -18.84
C PRO A 101 16.40 -12.30 -19.08
N LEU A 102 16.37 -12.96 -20.25
CA LEU A 102 15.26 -13.82 -20.64
C LEU A 102 15.01 -14.95 -19.64
N ASP A 103 16.07 -15.52 -19.09
CA ASP A 103 16.01 -16.59 -18.06
C ASP A 103 15.51 -16.12 -16.69
N LYS A 104 15.33 -14.81 -16.49
CA LYS A 104 14.84 -14.23 -15.25
C LYS A 104 13.38 -13.75 -15.31
N ILE A 105 12.78 -13.74 -16.48
CA ILE A 105 11.42 -13.18 -16.69
C ILE A 105 10.40 -13.91 -15.81
N ASP A 106 10.37 -15.24 -15.85
CA ASP A 106 9.38 -16.03 -15.11
C ASP A 106 9.51 -15.79 -13.59
N ALA A 107 10.72 -15.89 -13.06
CA ALA A 107 10.97 -15.71 -11.63
C ALA A 107 10.66 -14.27 -11.16
N ALA A 108 10.98 -13.26 -11.98
CA ALA A 108 10.68 -11.88 -11.67
C ALA A 108 9.17 -11.60 -11.72
N PHE A 109 8.49 -12.13 -12.74
CA PHE A 109 7.02 -12.05 -12.86
C PHE A 109 6.35 -12.67 -11.62
N ASP A 110 6.70 -13.91 -11.31
CA ASP A 110 6.11 -14.63 -10.18
C ASP A 110 6.31 -13.86 -8.86
N GLU A 111 7.53 -13.39 -8.58
CA GLU A 111 7.83 -12.70 -7.34
C GLU A 111 7.03 -11.40 -7.21
N VAL A 112 6.99 -10.55 -8.27
CA VAL A 112 6.28 -9.28 -8.23
C VAL A 112 4.76 -9.49 -8.15
N PHE A 113 4.21 -10.44 -8.94
CA PHE A 113 2.77 -10.74 -8.89
C PHE A 113 2.35 -11.41 -7.59
N HIS A 114 3.17 -12.29 -7.03
CA HIS A 114 2.86 -12.93 -5.74
C HIS A 114 2.75 -11.91 -4.61
N VAL A 115 3.67 -10.96 -4.52
CA VAL A 115 3.61 -9.94 -3.46
C VAL A 115 2.50 -8.92 -3.72
N ASN A 116 2.47 -8.34 -4.94
CA ASN A 116 1.64 -7.17 -5.24
C ASN A 116 0.18 -7.50 -5.56
N VAL A 117 -0.13 -8.73 -5.98
CA VAL A 117 -1.47 -9.14 -6.39
C VAL A 117 -1.99 -10.29 -5.55
N LYS A 118 -1.31 -11.46 -5.56
CA LYS A 118 -1.73 -12.63 -4.79
C LYS A 118 -1.83 -12.32 -3.30
N GLY A 119 -0.85 -11.58 -2.75
CA GLY A 119 -0.87 -11.18 -1.33
C GLY A 119 -2.13 -10.41 -0.94
N TYR A 120 -2.63 -9.51 -1.80
CA TYR A 120 -3.89 -8.80 -1.56
C TYR A 120 -5.11 -9.73 -1.63
N ILE A 121 -5.18 -10.58 -2.64
CA ILE A 121 -6.28 -11.54 -2.79
C ILE A 121 -6.31 -12.51 -1.60
N LEU A 122 -5.16 -13.02 -1.20
CA LEU A 122 -5.03 -13.99 -0.11
C LEU A 122 -5.43 -13.38 1.23
N THR A 123 -4.93 -12.18 1.54
CA THR A 123 -5.27 -11.49 2.79
C THR A 123 -6.75 -11.11 2.83
N ALA A 124 -7.32 -10.61 1.73
CA ALA A 124 -8.75 -10.33 1.64
C ALA A 124 -9.59 -11.59 1.94
N ARG A 125 -9.27 -12.73 1.29
CA ARG A 125 -10.04 -13.95 1.46
C ARG A 125 -9.95 -14.52 2.87
N VAL A 126 -8.75 -14.50 3.47
CA VAL A 126 -8.54 -15.03 4.83
C VAL A 126 -9.23 -14.18 5.89
N MET A 127 -9.28 -12.85 5.70
CA MET A 127 -9.89 -11.92 6.67
C MET A 127 -11.40 -11.71 6.45
N LEU A 128 -11.98 -12.25 5.36
CA LEU A 128 -13.33 -11.92 4.90
C LEU A 128 -14.41 -12.07 5.98
N ASP A 129 -14.45 -13.21 6.68
CA ASP A 129 -15.51 -13.49 7.66
C ASP A 129 -15.51 -12.48 8.82
N LEU A 130 -14.31 -12.04 9.28
CA LEU A 130 -14.18 -11.01 10.31
C LEU A 130 -14.63 -9.64 9.80
N LEU A 131 -14.33 -9.32 8.54
CA LEU A 131 -14.75 -8.08 7.90
C LEU A 131 -16.27 -8.06 7.66
N GLU A 132 -16.85 -9.17 7.21
CA GLU A 132 -18.29 -9.28 7.04
C GLU A 132 -19.05 -9.12 8.36
N ALA A 133 -18.56 -9.74 9.44
CA ALA A 133 -19.17 -9.62 10.76
C ALA A 133 -19.19 -8.18 11.29
N SER A 134 -18.22 -7.36 10.89
CA SER A 134 -18.10 -5.94 11.28
C SER A 134 -18.70 -4.97 10.26
N GLN A 135 -19.21 -5.44 9.12
CA GLN A 135 -19.58 -4.61 7.97
C GLN A 135 -18.44 -3.67 7.55
N GLY A 136 -17.24 -4.23 7.45
CA GLY A 136 -15.98 -3.56 7.40
C GLY A 136 -15.58 -3.00 6.03
N ALA A 137 -14.27 -2.70 5.91
CA ALA A 137 -13.70 -2.18 4.68
C ALA A 137 -12.33 -2.78 4.37
N ILE A 138 -12.00 -2.84 3.08
CA ILE A 138 -10.67 -3.15 2.56
C ILE A 138 -10.17 -1.94 1.77
N VAL A 139 -8.89 -1.56 2.01
CA VAL A 139 -8.22 -0.50 1.26
C VAL A 139 -6.89 -1.02 0.74
N PHE A 140 -6.77 -1.16 -0.58
CA PHE A 140 -5.54 -1.60 -1.22
C PHE A 140 -4.72 -0.44 -1.77
N THR A 141 -3.41 -0.62 -1.84
CA THR A 141 -2.49 0.37 -2.37
C THR A 141 -2.20 0.12 -3.85
N GLY A 142 -2.71 1.01 -4.69
CA GLY A 142 -2.32 1.13 -6.09
C GLY A 142 -1.00 1.89 -6.26
N SER A 143 -0.93 2.64 -7.33
CA SER A 143 0.11 3.64 -7.63
C SER A 143 -0.44 4.54 -8.73
N SER A 144 -0.35 5.85 -8.62
CA SER A 144 -0.89 6.71 -9.68
C SER A 144 -0.17 6.44 -11.01
N GLY A 145 1.14 6.61 -11.05
CA GLY A 145 1.91 6.40 -12.27
C GLY A 145 1.87 4.97 -12.84
N ALA A 146 1.67 3.94 -12.00
CA ALA A 146 1.68 2.55 -12.45
C ALA A 146 0.31 1.88 -12.53
N SER A 147 -0.76 2.51 -12.04
CA SER A 147 -2.13 1.95 -12.12
C SER A 147 -2.95 2.48 -13.28
N PHE A 148 -2.56 3.59 -13.88
CA PHE A 148 -3.37 4.32 -14.86
C PHE A 148 -2.60 4.76 -16.08
N CYS A 149 -1.28 4.91 -15.98
CA CYS A 149 -0.41 5.28 -17.10
C CYS A 149 0.89 4.47 -17.06
N ALA A 150 1.83 4.81 -17.92
CA ALA A 150 3.18 4.27 -17.91
C ALA A 150 4.10 5.15 -17.02
N ASP A 151 5.35 4.69 -16.85
CA ASP A 151 6.43 5.42 -16.19
C ASP A 151 6.31 5.56 -14.66
N GLY A 152 5.49 4.70 -14.01
CA GLY A 152 5.49 4.53 -12.55
C GLY A 152 6.39 3.39 -12.05
N GLY A 153 7.00 2.64 -12.98
CA GLY A 153 7.85 1.48 -12.75
C GLY A 153 8.15 0.76 -14.05
N GLY A 154 8.85 -0.38 -14.01
CA GLY A 154 9.00 -1.26 -15.15
C GLY A 154 7.72 -2.07 -15.43
N VAL A 155 7.81 -3.01 -16.38
CA VAL A 155 6.63 -3.72 -16.90
C VAL A 155 5.94 -4.59 -15.86
N PHE A 156 6.70 -5.28 -14.99
CA PHE A 156 6.11 -6.16 -13.98
C PHE A 156 5.34 -5.35 -12.92
N TYR A 157 5.94 -4.30 -12.41
CA TYR A 157 5.30 -3.43 -11.43
C TYR A 157 4.05 -2.76 -12.00
N THR A 158 4.16 -2.14 -13.16
CA THR A 158 3.05 -1.49 -13.86
C THR A 158 1.89 -2.45 -14.10
N ALA A 159 2.17 -3.67 -14.59
CA ALA A 159 1.15 -4.69 -14.78
C ALA A 159 0.46 -5.08 -13.47
N THR A 160 1.23 -5.26 -12.36
CA THR A 160 0.61 -5.60 -11.06
C THR A 160 -0.25 -4.48 -10.50
N LYS A 161 0.14 -3.23 -10.66
CA LYS A 161 -0.64 -2.09 -10.14
C LYS A 161 -1.92 -1.84 -10.96
N HIS A 162 -1.92 -2.14 -12.27
CA HIS A 162 -3.16 -2.23 -13.05
C HIS A 162 -4.05 -3.39 -12.60
N ALA A 163 -3.44 -4.57 -12.32
CA ALA A 163 -4.18 -5.71 -11.81
C ALA A 163 -4.86 -5.40 -10.45
N VAL A 164 -4.23 -4.62 -9.57
CA VAL A 164 -4.83 -4.20 -8.29
C VAL A 164 -6.11 -3.38 -8.51
N VAL A 165 -6.19 -2.55 -9.55
CA VAL A 165 -7.44 -1.84 -9.91
C VAL A 165 -8.56 -2.84 -10.23
N GLY A 166 -8.24 -3.89 -11.00
CA GLY A 166 -9.18 -4.98 -11.31
C GLY A 166 -9.61 -5.73 -10.03
N VAL A 167 -8.67 -6.05 -9.14
CA VAL A 167 -8.95 -6.71 -7.85
C VAL A 167 -9.91 -5.85 -7.00
N VAL A 168 -9.65 -4.55 -6.87
CA VAL A 168 -10.53 -3.63 -6.13
C VAL A 168 -11.94 -3.64 -6.68
N ARG A 169 -12.09 -3.52 -8.01
CA ARG A 169 -13.40 -3.52 -8.68
C ARG A 169 -14.15 -4.85 -8.50
N GLN A 170 -13.47 -5.97 -8.73
CA GLN A 170 -14.10 -7.29 -8.63
C GLN A 170 -14.52 -7.61 -7.19
N LEU A 171 -13.61 -7.43 -6.21
CA LEU A 171 -13.92 -7.73 -4.81
C LEU A 171 -14.97 -6.77 -4.24
N SER A 172 -15.04 -5.53 -4.72
CA SER A 172 -16.10 -4.60 -4.31
C SER A 172 -17.50 -5.06 -4.71
N PHE A 173 -17.60 -5.75 -5.85
CA PHE A 173 -18.83 -6.35 -6.32
C PHE A 173 -19.17 -7.64 -5.54
N GLU A 174 -18.18 -8.52 -5.36
CA GLU A 174 -18.39 -9.81 -4.70
C GLU A 174 -18.73 -9.70 -3.20
N PHE A 175 -18.12 -8.73 -2.50
CA PHE A 175 -18.24 -8.61 -1.04
C PHE A 175 -19.38 -7.67 -0.61
N ALA A 176 -19.93 -6.91 -1.55
CA ALA A 176 -21.13 -6.09 -1.28
C ALA A 176 -22.34 -6.98 -0.92
N PRO A 177 -23.25 -6.49 -0.06
CA PRO A 177 -23.24 -5.20 0.63
C PRO A 177 -22.46 -5.18 1.97
N LYS A 178 -21.81 -6.29 2.35
CA LYS A 178 -21.25 -6.46 3.70
C LYS A 178 -19.89 -5.78 3.87
N VAL A 179 -19.03 -5.82 2.84
CA VAL A 179 -17.68 -5.26 2.89
C VAL A 179 -17.48 -4.32 1.72
N ARG A 180 -16.97 -3.11 2.00
CA ARG A 180 -16.56 -2.16 0.98
C ARG A 180 -15.10 -2.42 0.61
N VAL A 181 -14.76 -2.32 -0.67
CA VAL A 181 -13.39 -2.49 -1.15
C VAL A 181 -13.02 -1.30 -2.02
N ASN A 182 -12.01 -0.55 -1.60
CA ASN A 182 -11.49 0.60 -2.32
C ASN A 182 -9.95 0.54 -2.39
N GLY A 183 -9.35 1.46 -3.09
CA GLY A 183 -7.91 1.62 -3.14
C GLY A 183 -7.48 3.07 -3.06
N VAL A 184 -6.24 3.28 -2.67
CA VAL A 184 -5.52 4.54 -2.77
C VAL A 184 -4.37 4.36 -3.74
N ALA A 185 -4.20 5.28 -4.66
CA ALA A 185 -3.11 5.31 -5.62
C ALA A 185 -2.17 6.50 -5.29
N PRO A 186 -1.18 6.31 -4.41
CA PRO A 186 -0.19 7.33 -4.11
C PRO A 186 0.78 7.51 -5.27
N CYS A 187 1.47 8.65 -5.28
CA CYS A 187 2.58 8.93 -6.18
C CYS A 187 3.92 8.73 -5.45
N LEU A 188 4.69 9.80 -5.31
CA LEU A 188 5.97 9.80 -4.61
C LEU A 188 5.79 9.64 -3.10
N ILE A 189 6.67 8.86 -2.46
CA ILE A 189 6.64 8.67 -1.02
C ILE A 189 8.07 8.84 -0.50
N GLY A 190 8.34 9.94 0.19
CA GLY A 190 9.60 10.17 0.87
C GLY A 190 9.86 9.11 1.93
N GLY A 191 11.09 8.59 2.00
CA GLY A 191 11.45 7.53 2.94
C GLY A 191 10.80 6.17 2.62
N SER A 192 10.39 5.95 1.37
CA SER A 192 9.89 4.65 0.93
C SER A 192 10.99 3.59 1.01
N HIS A 193 10.68 2.46 1.62
CA HIS A 193 11.57 1.28 1.67
C HIS A 193 11.21 0.23 0.60
N LEU A 194 10.57 0.66 -0.48
CA LEU A 194 10.21 -0.23 -1.57
C LEU A 194 11.47 -0.81 -2.22
N ARG A 195 11.53 -2.14 -2.32
CA ARG A 195 12.65 -2.91 -2.89
C ARG A 195 12.20 -3.63 -4.15
N GLY A 196 13.17 -4.09 -4.94
CA GLY A 196 12.89 -4.88 -6.12
C GLY A 196 12.86 -6.38 -5.87
N PRO A 197 12.53 -7.17 -6.94
CA PRO A 197 12.55 -8.61 -6.86
C PRO A 197 13.96 -9.16 -6.75
N ARG A 198 14.12 -10.21 -5.93
CA ARG A 198 15.37 -10.93 -5.75
C ARG A 198 15.81 -11.61 -7.05
N ALA A 199 14.85 -12.09 -7.83
CA ALA A 199 15.11 -12.70 -9.12
C ALA A 199 15.94 -11.80 -10.07
N LEU A 200 15.80 -10.47 -9.93
CA LEU A 200 16.57 -9.48 -10.69
C LEU A 200 17.75 -8.88 -9.92
N GLY A 201 18.03 -9.37 -8.70
CA GLY A 201 19.10 -8.83 -7.84
C GLY A 201 18.81 -7.43 -7.28
N LEU A 202 17.55 -7.00 -7.28
CA LEU A 202 17.12 -5.67 -6.84
C LEU A 202 16.65 -5.63 -5.38
N ASP A 203 16.73 -6.74 -4.65
CA ASP A 203 16.27 -6.87 -3.26
C ASP A 203 17.20 -6.22 -2.24
N LYS A 204 18.44 -5.93 -2.63
CA LYS A 204 19.46 -5.31 -1.76
C LYS A 204 19.44 -3.79 -1.77
N GLN A 205 18.71 -3.19 -2.69
CA GLN A 205 18.57 -1.74 -2.81
C GLN A 205 17.11 -1.35 -2.56
N SER A 206 16.89 -0.28 -1.84
CA SER A 206 15.57 0.27 -1.58
C SER A 206 15.46 1.70 -2.08
N GLN A 207 14.24 2.18 -2.24
CA GLN A 207 14.04 3.60 -2.55
C GLN A 207 14.57 4.52 -1.44
N ALA A 208 14.72 4.02 -0.21
CA ALA A 208 15.31 4.78 0.88
C ALA A 208 16.82 5.07 0.68
N ASP A 209 17.48 4.29 -0.19
CA ASP A 209 18.90 4.50 -0.54
C ASP A 209 19.08 5.61 -1.59
N ILE A 210 18.00 6.05 -2.22
CA ILE A 210 18.01 7.17 -3.18
C ILE A 210 18.11 8.49 -2.41
N PRO A 211 19.04 9.39 -2.76
CA PRO A 211 19.16 10.67 -2.08
C PRO A 211 17.85 11.46 -2.06
N LYS A 212 17.54 12.06 -0.91
CA LYS A 212 16.31 12.83 -0.71
C LYS A 212 16.13 13.94 -1.75
N GLU A 213 17.22 14.53 -2.17
CA GLU A 213 17.27 15.61 -3.16
C GLU A 213 16.70 15.15 -4.51
N VAL A 214 16.94 13.90 -4.89
CA VAL A 214 16.38 13.31 -6.12
C VAL A 214 14.86 13.23 -6.03
N PHE A 215 14.33 12.75 -4.90
CA PHE A 215 12.88 12.73 -4.67
C PHE A 215 12.28 14.14 -4.62
N GLN A 216 13.00 15.10 -4.06
CA GLN A 216 12.55 16.51 -4.05
C GLN A 216 12.47 17.11 -5.45
N GLU A 217 13.41 16.76 -6.35
CA GLU A 217 13.33 17.18 -7.75
C GLU A 217 12.12 16.55 -8.45
N PHE A 218 11.87 15.27 -8.26
CA PHE A 218 10.66 14.63 -8.80
C PHE A 218 9.38 15.27 -8.25
N ALA A 219 9.36 15.61 -6.97
CA ALA A 219 8.20 16.25 -6.35
C ALA A 219 7.87 17.62 -6.97
N LYS A 220 8.86 18.34 -7.49
CA LYS A 220 8.64 19.62 -8.20
C LYS A 220 7.83 19.45 -9.50
N ALA A 221 7.78 18.24 -10.05
CA ALA A 221 6.97 17.94 -11.22
C ALA A 221 5.47 17.86 -10.91
N ALA A 222 5.09 17.57 -9.68
CA ALA A 222 3.70 17.54 -9.27
C ALA A 222 3.14 18.97 -9.09
N PRO A 223 1.85 19.24 -9.38
CA PRO A 223 1.23 20.53 -9.19
C PRO A 223 1.39 21.13 -7.78
N LEU A 224 1.33 20.32 -6.72
CA LEU A 224 1.52 20.81 -5.35
C LEU A 224 2.98 20.97 -4.92
N LYS A 225 3.93 20.45 -5.69
CA LYS A 225 5.40 20.69 -5.58
C LYS A 225 6.05 20.35 -4.23
N TRP A 226 5.56 19.39 -3.49
CA TRP A 226 6.17 18.95 -2.23
C TRP A 226 6.33 17.43 -2.19
N LEU A 227 7.23 16.92 -1.34
CA LEU A 227 7.50 15.49 -1.18
C LEU A 227 6.68 14.95 0.00
N PRO A 228 5.61 14.18 -0.24
CA PRO A 228 4.83 13.58 0.84
C PRO A 228 5.54 12.37 1.43
N TYR A 229 5.28 12.10 2.69
CA TYR A 229 5.67 10.91 3.42
C TYR A 229 4.47 10.00 3.68
N GLY A 230 4.70 8.80 4.22
CA GLY A 230 3.63 7.83 4.44
C GLY A 230 2.47 8.36 5.29
N GLU A 231 2.75 9.20 6.28
CA GLU A 231 1.74 9.79 7.17
C GLU A 231 0.79 10.75 6.45
N ASP A 232 1.28 11.46 5.42
CA ASP A 232 0.49 12.42 4.65
C ASP A 232 -0.63 11.74 3.85
N TYR A 233 -0.47 10.45 3.54
CA TYR A 233 -1.49 9.61 2.92
C TYR A 233 -2.50 9.05 3.92
N GLY A 234 -2.15 9.04 5.21
CA GLY A 234 -2.96 8.49 6.29
C GLY A 234 -4.42 8.93 6.30
N PRO A 235 -4.74 10.25 6.14
CA PRO A 235 -6.12 10.72 6.11
C PRO A 235 -6.99 10.05 5.05
N MET A 236 -6.46 9.80 3.84
CA MET A 236 -7.20 9.15 2.77
C MET A 236 -7.49 7.69 3.10
N TYR A 237 -6.48 6.96 3.62
CA TYR A 237 -6.69 5.58 4.08
C TYR A 237 -7.68 5.53 5.25
N ALA A 238 -7.60 6.44 6.22
CA ALA A 238 -8.51 6.50 7.36
C ALA A 238 -9.95 6.75 6.92
N LEU A 239 -10.18 7.66 5.97
CA LEU A 239 -11.51 7.90 5.41
C LEU A 239 -12.08 6.62 4.77
N LEU A 240 -11.32 5.97 3.88
CA LEU A 240 -11.79 4.79 3.15
C LEU A 240 -11.97 3.57 4.06
N ALA A 241 -11.14 3.41 5.07
CA ALA A 241 -11.23 2.36 6.08
C ALA A 241 -12.46 2.55 6.98
N SER A 242 -12.86 3.79 7.27
CA SER A 242 -13.91 4.14 8.20
C SER A 242 -15.32 4.04 7.61
N ARG A 243 -16.33 4.02 8.48
CA ARG A 243 -17.74 4.11 8.08
C ARG A 243 -18.16 5.47 7.53
N HIS A 244 -17.30 6.48 7.54
CA HIS A 244 -17.59 7.79 6.96
C HIS A 244 -17.59 7.78 5.42
N SER A 245 -17.02 6.74 4.80
CA SER A 245 -17.02 6.54 3.34
C SER A 245 -18.01 5.46 2.86
N ARG A 246 -19.11 5.19 3.58
CA ARG A 246 -20.04 4.08 3.28
C ARG A 246 -20.75 4.17 1.93
N VAL A 247 -20.67 5.29 1.23
CA VAL A 247 -21.16 5.43 -0.15
C VAL A 247 -20.12 5.08 -1.20
N MET A 248 -18.88 4.71 -0.77
CA MET A 248 -17.77 4.44 -1.67
C MET A 248 -17.39 2.95 -1.62
N THR A 249 -17.46 2.29 -2.77
CA THR A 249 -16.88 0.97 -3.01
C THR A 249 -16.45 0.86 -4.47
N GLY A 250 -15.44 0.06 -4.78
CA GLY A 250 -14.91 -0.14 -6.13
C GLY A 250 -14.07 1.01 -6.68
N GLN A 251 -13.73 2.00 -5.85
CA GLN A 251 -12.99 3.18 -6.28
C GLN A 251 -11.49 3.01 -6.03
N MET A 252 -10.69 3.50 -6.99
CA MET A 252 -9.27 3.76 -6.79
C MET A 252 -9.10 5.28 -6.71
N VAL A 253 -8.71 5.78 -5.54
CA VAL A 253 -8.60 7.22 -5.28
C VAL A 253 -7.18 7.68 -5.54
N TYR A 254 -7.02 8.62 -6.46
CA TYR A 254 -5.72 9.24 -6.73
C TYR A 254 -5.29 10.14 -5.57
N ALA A 255 -4.11 9.92 -5.06
CA ALA A 255 -3.47 10.75 -4.04
C ALA A 255 -2.06 11.12 -4.56
N ASP A 256 -2.01 11.85 -5.68
CA ASP A 256 -0.83 12.07 -6.50
C ASP A 256 -0.47 13.55 -6.69
N GLN A 257 -1.07 14.41 -5.89
CA GLN A 257 -0.86 15.86 -5.96
C GLN A 257 -1.27 16.48 -7.32
N GLY A 258 -2.15 15.79 -8.07
CA GLY A 258 -2.60 16.24 -9.39
C GLY A 258 -1.65 15.88 -10.53
N LEU A 259 -0.68 14.98 -10.30
CA LEU A 259 0.34 14.63 -11.29
C LEU A 259 -0.28 14.06 -12.58
N GLU A 260 -1.30 13.21 -12.48
CA GLU A 260 -1.96 12.60 -13.64
C GLU A 260 -2.83 13.57 -14.44
N ASN A 261 -3.26 14.65 -13.82
CA ASN A 261 -4.02 15.70 -14.52
C ASN A 261 -3.12 16.72 -15.24
N ARG A 262 -1.81 16.46 -15.22
CA ARG A 262 -0.85 17.38 -15.81
C ARG A 262 -0.94 17.37 -17.32
N ASN A 263 -1.11 18.54 -17.92
CA ASN A 263 -1.03 18.69 -19.37
C ASN A 263 0.43 18.56 -19.83
N VAL A 264 0.70 17.62 -20.75
CA VAL A 264 2.02 17.44 -21.37
C VAL A 264 2.53 18.67 -22.12
N MET A 265 1.63 19.58 -22.48
CA MET A 265 1.97 20.84 -23.18
C MET A 265 2.47 21.94 -22.24
N THR A 266 2.39 21.76 -20.93
CA THR A 266 2.93 22.72 -19.99
C THR A 266 4.41 22.43 -19.76
N PRO A 267 5.37 23.27 -20.21
CA PRO A 267 6.78 23.06 -19.96
C PRO A 267 7.08 22.99 -18.45
N LEU A 268 8.00 22.11 -18.07
CA LEU A 268 8.50 22.00 -16.67
C LEU A 268 9.15 23.30 -16.17
N SER A 269 9.55 24.17 -17.10
CA SER A 269 10.37 25.35 -16.89
C SER A 269 9.63 26.66 -16.62
N THR A 270 8.30 26.67 -16.60
CA THR A 270 7.61 27.89 -16.15
C THR A 270 7.63 27.99 -14.62
N GLY A 271 8.85 28.14 -14.07
CA GLY A 271 9.07 28.81 -12.81
C GLY A 271 8.64 30.26 -12.98
N GLY A 272 7.36 30.47 -13.13
CA GLY A 272 6.78 31.78 -13.12
C GLY A 272 6.95 32.36 -11.74
N ALA A 273 7.70 33.44 -11.68
CA ALA A 273 7.63 34.38 -10.60
C ALA A 273 6.15 34.72 -10.35
N ALA A 274 5.70 34.56 -9.12
CA ALA A 274 4.61 35.28 -8.51
C ALA A 274 5.09 35.84 -7.18
#